data_47e96ed21f4d18697c58cfd5a78f38fb
#
_entry.id   47e96ed21f4d18697c58cfd5a78f38fb
#
_cell.length_a   1.000
_cell.length_b   1.000
_cell.length_c   1.000
_cell.angle_alpha   90.00
_cell.angle_beta   90.00
_cell.angle_gamma   90.00
#
_symmetry.space_group_name_H-M   'P 1'
#
loop_
_entity.id
_entity.type
_entity.pdbx_description
1 polymer ?
#
loop_
_entity_poly.entity_id
_entity_poly.type
_entity_poly.pdbx_seq_one_letter_code
_entity_poly.pdbx_strand_id
1 'polypeptide(L)'
;MADWQSIGFVHGVLNTDNMSMVNVTIDYGPFGFIDYYSHDYVSNATDEHERYSYRRQPQVVKWNLIRLAEAFDQLVPYSILKKLIDELFDTTY
;
A
#
# COMPACT_ATOMS: atom_id res chain seq x y z
N MET A 1 1.04 -6.43 3.88
CA MET A 1 -0.20 -5.77 3.37
C MET A 1 -1.43 -6.66 3.49
N ALA A 2 -1.39 -7.87 3.06
CA ALA A 2 -2.54 -8.78 3.20
C ALA A 2 -2.97 -8.95 4.66
N ASP A 3 -2.02 -9.05 5.58
CA ASP A 3 -2.30 -9.15 7.01
C ASP A 3 -3.03 -7.90 7.53
N TRP A 4 -2.61 -6.71 7.10
CA TRP A 4 -3.29 -5.47 7.47
C TRP A 4 -4.74 -5.45 7.01
N GLN A 5 -4.99 -5.90 5.77
CA GLN A 5 -6.35 -5.95 5.24
C GLN A 5 -7.22 -6.94 6.01
N SER A 6 -6.64 -8.05 6.48
CA SER A 6 -7.38 -9.08 7.20
C SER A 6 -7.82 -8.64 8.60
N ILE A 7 -7.14 -7.70 9.23
CA ILE A 7 -7.46 -7.21 10.58
C ILE A 7 -8.03 -5.80 10.60
N GLY A 8 -8.23 -5.20 9.44
CA GLY A 8 -8.82 -3.85 9.34
C GLY A 8 -7.88 -2.71 9.72
N PHE A 9 -6.56 -2.91 9.60
CA PHE A 9 -5.59 -1.86 9.90
C PHE A 9 -5.54 -0.85 8.75
N VAL A 10 -5.52 0.44 9.09
CA VAL A 10 -5.40 1.55 8.14
C VAL A 10 -4.21 2.41 8.54
N HIS A 11 -3.18 2.47 7.70
CA HIS A 11 -1.97 3.24 7.98
C HIS A 11 -2.22 4.75 7.93
N GLY A 12 -2.95 5.20 6.95
CA GLY A 12 -3.34 6.60 6.82
C GLY A 12 -2.46 7.45 5.92
N VAL A 13 -1.17 7.15 5.77
CA VAL A 13 -0.23 7.89 4.92
C VAL A 13 0.74 6.89 4.26
N LEU A 14 0.23 6.05 3.37
CA LEU A 14 1.00 4.96 2.79
C LEU A 14 1.64 5.38 1.45
N ASN A 15 2.41 6.48 1.48
CA ASN A 15 3.15 6.94 0.32
C ASN A 15 4.51 6.22 0.18
N THR A 16 5.25 6.52 -0.89
CA THR A 16 6.46 5.77 -1.23
C THR A 16 7.57 5.85 -0.18
N ASP A 17 7.64 6.93 0.59
CA ASP A 17 8.68 7.10 1.61
C ASP A 17 8.33 6.44 2.96
N ASN A 18 7.13 5.89 3.09
CA ASN A 18 6.68 5.20 4.30
C ASN A 18 6.63 3.68 4.14
N MET A 19 7.36 3.12 3.19
CA MET A 19 7.47 1.67 2.98
C MET A 19 8.88 1.19 3.24
N SER A 20 9.02 0.04 3.91
CA SER A 20 10.29 -0.57 4.25
C SER A 20 10.56 -1.82 3.41
N MET A 21 11.81 -2.01 3.01
CA MET A 21 12.26 -3.22 2.32
C MET A 21 12.42 -4.43 3.26
N VAL A 22 12.39 -4.20 4.57
CA VAL A 22 12.63 -5.23 5.58
C VAL A 22 11.40 -5.55 6.42
N ASN A 23 10.22 -5.25 5.90
CA ASN A 23 8.94 -5.61 6.50
C ASN A 23 8.69 -4.99 7.88
N VAL A 24 9.08 -3.74 8.05
CA VAL A 24 8.87 -2.96 9.27
C VAL A 24 7.90 -1.83 8.96
N THR A 25 6.96 -1.55 9.84
CA THR A 25 6.07 -0.39 9.69
C THR A 25 6.83 0.89 10.06
N ILE A 26 6.84 1.85 9.14
CA ILE A 26 7.47 3.15 9.35
C ILE A 26 6.37 4.16 9.69
N ASP A 27 6.62 4.97 10.72
CA ASP A 27 5.79 6.11 11.08
C ASP A 27 4.33 5.75 11.38
N TYR A 28 4.08 5.30 12.59
CA TYR A 28 2.71 5.12 13.10
C TYR A 28 2.08 6.49 13.43
N GLY A 29 1.82 7.28 12.39
CA GLY A 29 1.17 8.57 12.55
C GLY A 29 -0.34 8.41 12.72
N PRO A 30 -1.17 8.81 11.74
CA PRO A 30 -2.62 8.75 11.84
C PRO A 30 -3.17 7.35 11.52
N PHE A 31 -2.63 6.30 12.14
CA PHE A 31 -3.13 4.95 11.92
C PHE A 31 -4.46 4.72 12.65
N GLY A 32 -5.20 3.70 12.24
CA GLY A 32 -6.42 3.28 12.92
C GLY A 32 -6.85 1.88 12.51
N PHE A 33 -7.86 1.37 13.21
CA PHE A 33 -8.51 0.11 12.87
C PHE A 33 -9.97 0.38 12.59
N ILE A 34 -10.57 -0.34 11.64
CA ILE A 34 -12.01 -0.24 11.41
C ILE A 34 -12.76 -1.05 12.48
N ASP A 35 -13.81 -0.48 13.07
CA ASP A 35 -14.69 -1.17 14.01
C ASP A 35 -15.75 -1.99 13.26
N TYR A 36 -16.30 -1.39 12.22
CA TYR A 36 -17.24 -2.02 11.31
C TYR A 36 -16.65 -1.99 9.90
N TYR A 37 -17.01 -2.97 9.08
CA TYR A 37 -16.54 -3.00 7.71
C TYR A 37 -16.93 -1.72 6.97
N SER A 38 -15.94 -0.96 6.55
CA SER A 38 -16.11 0.24 5.76
C SER A 38 -15.00 0.33 4.72
N HIS A 39 -15.37 0.27 3.45
CA HIS A 39 -14.42 0.35 2.34
C HIS A 39 -13.60 1.64 2.38
N ASP A 40 -14.25 2.74 2.73
CA ASP A 40 -13.72 4.08 2.53
C ASP A 40 -13.24 4.71 3.85
N TYR A 41 -13.05 3.89 4.89
CA TYR A 41 -12.52 4.39 6.14
C TYR A 41 -11.14 5.01 5.95
N VAL A 42 -10.96 6.22 6.44
CA VAL A 42 -9.73 7.00 6.39
C VAL A 42 -9.35 7.42 7.80
N SER A 43 -8.15 7.03 8.25
CA SER A 43 -7.66 7.40 9.58
C SER A 43 -6.99 8.77 9.64
N ASN A 44 -6.63 9.33 8.48
CA ASN A 44 -5.97 10.63 8.36
C ASN A 44 -6.97 11.71 7.94
N ALA A 45 -7.28 12.64 8.83
CA ALA A 45 -8.26 13.71 8.57
C ALA A 45 -7.84 14.67 7.45
N THR A 46 -6.55 14.75 7.11
CA THR A 46 -6.07 15.61 6.03
C THR A 46 -6.11 14.94 4.66
N ASP A 47 -6.45 13.66 4.58
CA ASP A 47 -6.59 12.93 3.33
C ASP A 47 -7.99 13.16 2.74
N GLU A 48 -8.21 14.34 2.18
CA GLU A 48 -9.52 14.76 1.67
C GLU A 48 -10.00 13.92 0.49
N HIS A 49 -9.08 13.35 -0.30
CA HIS A 49 -9.42 12.53 -1.47
C HIS A 49 -9.49 11.04 -1.16
N GLU A 50 -9.38 10.65 0.10
CA GLU A 50 -9.44 9.26 0.54
C GLU A 50 -8.41 8.35 -0.16
N ARG A 51 -7.26 8.90 -0.53
CA ARG A 51 -6.20 8.16 -1.21
C ARG A 51 -5.73 6.95 -0.40
N TYR A 52 -5.67 7.12 0.93
CA TYR A 52 -5.16 6.10 1.85
C TYR A 52 -6.28 5.41 2.63
N SER A 53 -7.47 5.34 2.04
CA SER A 53 -8.60 4.61 2.63
C SER A 53 -8.29 3.10 2.72
N TYR A 54 -8.98 2.41 3.61
CA TYR A 54 -8.82 0.97 3.82
C TYR A 54 -8.88 0.19 2.50
N ARG A 55 -9.90 0.45 1.71
CA ARG A 55 -10.13 -0.22 0.43
C ARG A 55 -8.97 -0.02 -0.55
N ARG A 56 -8.35 1.16 -0.53
CA ARG A 56 -7.31 1.54 -1.50
C ARG A 56 -5.91 1.12 -1.10
N GLN A 57 -5.72 0.58 0.10
CA GLN A 57 -4.37 0.21 0.57
C GLN A 57 -3.63 -0.75 -0.38
N PRO A 58 -4.22 -1.85 -0.86
CA PRO A 58 -3.51 -2.71 -1.81
C PRO A 58 -3.12 -1.99 -3.09
N GLN A 59 -4.00 -1.15 -3.63
CA GLN A 59 -3.72 -0.41 -4.86
C GLN A 59 -2.61 0.62 -4.67
N VAL A 60 -2.58 1.30 -3.53
CA VAL A 60 -1.53 2.27 -3.21
C VAL A 60 -0.18 1.57 -3.06
N VAL A 61 -0.14 0.43 -2.39
CA VAL A 61 1.09 -0.37 -2.27
C VAL A 61 1.54 -0.86 -3.63
N LYS A 62 0.64 -1.33 -4.48
CA LYS A 62 0.97 -1.71 -5.86
C LYS A 62 1.58 -0.55 -6.63
N TRP A 63 0.98 0.63 -6.54
CA TRP A 63 1.50 1.84 -7.18
C TRP A 63 2.91 2.16 -6.69
N ASN A 64 3.13 2.07 -5.36
CA ASN A 64 4.44 2.32 -4.76
C ASN A 64 5.50 1.32 -5.27
N LEU A 65 5.13 0.04 -5.38
CA LEU A 65 6.04 -0.98 -5.91
C LEU A 65 6.37 -0.76 -7.38
N ILE A 66 5.43 -0.26 -8.18
CA ILE A 66 5.69 0.09 -9.58
C ILE A 66 6.68 1.25 -9.65
N ARG A 67 6.55 2.27 -8.78
CA ARG A 67 7.54 3.35 -8.71
C ARG A 67 8.93 2.81 -8.35
N LEU A 68 9.00 1.87 -7.41
CA LEU A 68 10.25 1.21 -7.05
C LEU A 68 10.84 0.44 -8.24
N ALA A 69 10.01 -0.28 -8.99
CA ALA A 69 10.44 -1.01 -10.18
C ALA A 69 11.06 -0.09 -11.23
N GLU A 70 10.51 1.10 -11.42
CA GLU A 70 11.08 2.10 -12.33
C GLU A 70 12.49 2.53 -11.88
N ALA A 71 12.70 2.66 -10.57
CA ALA A 71 13.99 3.03 -10.01
C ALA A 71 15.04 1.93 -10.24
N PHE A 72 14.63 0.66 -10.31
CA PHE A 72 15.53 -0.47 -10.53
C PHE A 72 15.69 -0.86 -12.00
N ASP A 73 15.16 -0.10 -12.94
CA ASP A 73 15.13 -0.48 -14.36
C ASP A 73 16.52 -0.76 -14.94
N GLN A 74 17.57 -0.11 -14.44
CA GLN A 74 18.94 -0.34 -14.90
C GLN A 74 19.51 -1.71 -14.45
N LEU A 75 18.96 -2.29 -13.38
CA LEU A 75 19.42 -3.56 -12.84
C LEU A 75 18.55 -4.71 -13.31
N VAL A 76 17.22 -4.51 -13.32
CA VAL A 76 16.23 -5.51 -13.76
C VAL A 76 15.24 -4.78 -14.66
N PRO A 77 14.96 -5.30 -15.89
CA PRO A 77 14.03 -4.64 -16.79
C PRO A 77 12.67 -4.39 -16.15
N TYR A 78 12.17 -3.17 -16.30
CA TYR A 78 10.90 -2.74 -15.71
C TYR A 78 9.74 -3.67 -16.10
N SER A 79 9.69 -4.13 -17.35
CA SER A 79 8.61 -5.00 -17.81
C SER A 79 8.53 -6.32 -17.03
N ILE A 80 9.66 -6.86 -16.61
CA ILE A 80 9.71 -8.09 -15.80
C ILE A 80 9.19 -7.81 -14.40
N LEU A 81 9.66 -6.74 -13.77
CA LEU A 81 9.22 -6.36 -12.42
C LEU A 81 7.73 -6.02 -12.39
N LYS A 82 7.25 -5.28 -13.37
CA LYS A 82 5.82 -4.93 -13.45
C LYS A 82 4.95 -6.18 -13.59
N LYS A 83 5.37 -7.13 -14.42
CA LYS A 83 4.64 -8.39 -14.58
C LYS A 83 4.56 -9.17 -13.28
N LEU A 84 5.66 -9.26 -12.53
CA LEU A 84 5.68 -9.94 -11.23
C LEU A 84 4.76 -9.26 -10.23
N ILE A 85 4.75 -7.93 -10.20
CA ILE A 85 3.87 -7.16 -9.31
C ILE A 85 2.41 -7.42 -9.66
N ASP A 86 2.05 -7.36 -10.93
CA ASP A 86 0.68 -7.60 -11.38
C ASP A 86 0.22 -9.01 -11.00
N GLU A 87 1.04 -10.03 -11.24
CA GLU A 87 0.72 -11.41 -10.90
C GLU A 87 0.55 -11.60 -9.39
N LEU A 88 1.42 -10.99 -8.59
CA LEU A 88 1.34 -11.06 -7.12
C LEU A 88 0.02 -10.49 -6.61
N PHE A 89 -0.36 -9.31 -7.08
CA PHE A 89 -1.58 -8.67 -6.61
C PHE A 89 -2.84 -9.37 -7.12
N ASP A 90 -2.82 -9.89 -8.34
CA ASP A 90 -3.95 -10.64 -8.88
C ASP A 90 -4.22 -11.94 -8.12
N THR A 91 -3.18 -12.59 -7.59
CA THR A 91 -3.33 -13.83 -6.82
C THR A 91 -3.60 -13.60 -5.34
N THR A 92 -3.17 -12.47 -4.77
CA THR A 92 -3.30 -12.18 -3.33
C THR A 92 -4.58 -11.42 -3.01
N TYR A 93 -5.02 -10.54 -3.87
CA TYR A 93 -6.17 -9.68 -3.69
C TYR A 93 -7.20 -9.88 -4.80
#